data_4578eb392d2c25d1fa8730ccdedb0a31
#
_entry.id   4578eb392d2c25d1fa8730ccdedb0a31
#
_cell.length_a   1.000
_cell.length_b   1.000
_cell.length_c   1.000
_cell.angle_alpha   90.00
_cell.angle_beta   90.00
_cell.angle_gamma   90.00
#
_symmetry.space_group_name_H-M   'P 1'
#
loop_
_entity.id
_entity.type
_entity.pdbx_description
1 polymer ?
#
loop_
_entity_poly.entity_id
_entity_poly.type
_entity_poly.pdbx_seq_one_letter_code
_entity_poly.pdbx_strand_id
1 'polypeptide(L)'
;MTISSSPFHVALHEAKHSAFGTSVGFSVTAIHVAASQGHVIWSNNFPVPEELAWLWPRNPEATTTLVRHAVATLLSPHDGDQFPTLCHDSILVAQFGRAWYGLPTVRGDVPMPWLVLLRQAHAAVRSWYQQPGVACTLVQLAHHLARAGTLDAQEWTALWQCEYGQWLRQSTPAGASTPPMPLRIDTRS
;
A
#
# COMPACT_ATOMS: atom_id res chain seq x y z
N MET A 1 7.21 12.66 27.68
CA MET A 1 6.73 11.29 27.87
C MET A 1 6.75 10.63 26.50
N THR A 2 7.74 9.77 26.23
CA THR A 2 7.78 8.94 25.03
C THR A 2 6.78 7.82 25.23
N ILE A 3 5.68 7.84 24.48
CA ILE A 3 4.75 6.72 24.41
C ILE A 3 5.53 5.59 23.73
N SER A 4 5.97 4.61 24.50
CA SER A 4 6.56 3.39 23.95
C SER A 4 5.45 2.67 23.19
N SER A 5 5.48 2.73 21.86
CA SER A 5 4.59 1.93 21.02
C SER A 5 4.88 0.46 21.31
N SER A 6 3.85 -0.33 21.60
CA SER A 6 4.05 -1.76 21.79
C SER A 6 4.49 -2.39 20.46
N PRO A 7 5.29 -3.48 20.48
CA PRO A 7 5.69 -4.19 19.26
C PRO A 7 4.49 -4.57 18.36
N PHE A 8 3.33 -4.82 18.96
CA PHE A 8 2.10 -5.09 18.24
C PHE A 8 1.61 -3.88 17.42
N HIS A 9 1.68 -2.66 17.96
CA HIS A 9 1.28 -1.46 17.21
C HIS A 9 2.18 -1.22 16.00
N VAL A 10 3.49 -1.44 16.15
CA VAL A 10 4.44 -1.37 15.04
C VAL A 10 4.09 -2.45 14.00
N ALA A 11 3.89 -3.69 14.44
CA ALA A 11 3.51 -4.78 13.55
C ALA A 11 2.18 -4.52 12.82
N LEU A 12 1.20 -3.92 13.48
CA LEU A 12 -0.08 -3.56 12.87
C LEU A 12 0.09 -2.46 11.80
N HIS A 13 0.95 -1.48 12.06
CA HIS A 13 1.31 -0.45 11.09
C HIS A 13 1.92 -1.08 9.82
N GLU A 14 2.92 -1.94 9.96
CA GLU A 14 3.58 -2.60 8.82
C GLU A 14 2.64 -3.61 8.12
N ALA A 15 1.78 -4.30 8.88
CA ALA A 15 0.77 -5.18 8.31
C ALA A 15 -0.21 -4.43 7.40
N LYS A 16 -0.62 -3.22 7.80
CA LYS A 16 -1.50 -2.35 7.02
C LYS A 16 -0.85 -1.95 5.69
N HIS A 17 0.42 -1.49 5.72
CA HIS A 17 1.18 -1.20 4.51
C HIS A 17 1.27 -2.41 3.59
N SER A 18 1.76 -3.52 4.12
CA SER A 18 2.04 -4.73 3.35
C SER A 18 0.77 -5.32 2.74
N ALA A 19 -0.31 -5.39 3.53
CA ALA A 19 -1.57 -5.97 3.09
C ALA A 19 -2.25 -5.11 2.01
N PHE A 20 -2.35 -3.79 2.23
CA PHE A 20 -2.93 -2.90 1.24
C PHE A 20 -2.09 -2.89 -0.04
N GLY A 21 -0.77 -2.70 0.06
CA GLY A 21 0.12 -2.68 -1.09
C GLY A 21 0.06 -3.97 -1.91
N THR A 22 0.05 -5.14 -1.24
CA THR A 22 -0.11 -6.44 -1.91
C THR A 22 -1.49 -6.54 -2.60
N SER A 23 -2.55 -6.02 -2.00
CA SER A 23 -3.91 -6.04 -2.59
C SER A 23 -4.03 -5.21 -3.86
N VAL A 24 -3.19 -4.18 -4.03
CA VAL A 24 -3.14 -3.34 -5.24
C VAL A 24 -2.02 -3.71 -6.21
N GLY A 25 -1.31 -4.82 -5.96
CA GLY A 25 -0.35 -5.42 -6.88
C GLY A 25 1.12 -5.14 -6.60
N PHE A 26 1.47 -4.46 -5.49
CA PHE A 26 2.88 -4.33 -5.10
C PHE A 26 3.40 -5.61 -4.47
N SER A 27 4.68 -5.89 -4.69
CA SER A 27 5.34 -7.06 -4.11
C SER A 27 6.24 -6.66 -2.96
N VAL A 28 6.06 -7.34 -1.83
CA VAL A 28 6.90 -7.18 -0.65
C VAL A 28 8.15 -8.06 -0.80
N THR A 29 9.33 -7.49 -0.54
CA THR A 29 10.60 -8.24 -0.48
C THR A 29 10.89 -8.71 0.94
N ALA A 30 10.67 -7.85 1.92
CA ALA A 30 10.79 -8.18 3.34
C ALA A 30 9.96 -7.22 4.20
N ILE A 31 9.63 -7.67 5.41
CA ILE A 31 9.03 -6.83 6.45
C ILE A 31 9.87 -7.00 7.71
N HIS A 32 10.25 -5.89 8.33
CA HIS A 32 10.96 -5.89 9.60
C HIS A 32 10.14 -5.16 10.66
N VAL A 33 10.05 -5.78 11.84
CA VAL A 33 9.37 -5.22 13.00
C VAL A 33 10.28 -5.34 14.22
N ALA A 34 10.64 -4.23 14.81
CA ALA A 34 11.36 -4.14 16.08
C ALA A 34 10.45 -3.50 17.14
N ALA A 35 10.96 -3.37 18.37
CA ALA A 35 10.18 -2.88 19.50
C ALA A 35 9.57 -1.48 19.30
N SER A 36 10.25 -0.60 18.55
CA SER A 36 9.84 0.79 18.38
C SER A 36 9.78 1.27 16.93
N GLN A 37 10.15 0.43 15.98
CA GLN A 37 10.19 0.79 14.55
C GLN A 37 9.94 -0.44 13.69
N GLY A 38 9.38 -0.21 12.51
CA GLY A 38 9.21 -1.22 11.48
C GLY A 38 9.40 -0.61 10.11
N HIS A 39 9.53 -1.45 9.11
CA HIS A 39 9.52 -1.02 7.73
C HIS A 39 9.22 -2.18 6.78
N VAL A 40 8.58 -1.86 5.67
CA VAL A 40 8.36 -2.76 4.55
C VAL A 40 9.37 -2.46 3.45
N ILE A 41 10.05 -3.48 2.96
CA ILE A 41 10.91 -3.38 1.78
C ILE A 41 10.09 -3.87 0.59
N TRP A 42 9.86 -2.96 -0.35
CA TRP A 42 9.14 -3.25 -1.58
C TRP A 42 10.09 -3.75 -2.67
N SER A 43 9.56 -4.53 -3.59
CA SER A 43 10.27 -4.86 -4.83
C SER A 43 10.24 -3.67 -5.81
N ASN A 44 10.92 -3.82 -6.94
CA ASN A 44 11.05 -2.78 -7.97
C ASN A 44 9.71 -2.35 -8.61
N ASN A 45 8.58 -2.98 -8.25
CA ASN A 45 7.28 -2.56 -8.76
C ASN A 45 6.60 -1.48 -7.89
N PHE A 46 7.19 -1.12 -6.74
CA PHE A 46 6.77 0.04 -5.99
C PHE A 46 7.52 1.27 -6.53
N PRO A 47 6.82 2.30 -7.03
CA PRO A 47 7.48 3.43 -7.68
C PRO A 47 8.21 4.30 -6.66
N VAL A 48 9.28 4.95 -7.12
CA VAL A 48 9.93 6.02 -6.38
C VAL A 48 9.62 7.37 -7.04
N PRO A 49 9.56 8.48 -6.27
CA PRO A 49 9.17 9.79 -6.80
C PRO A 49 10.02 10.24 -8.01
N GLU A 50 11.30 9.91 -8.02
CA GLU A 50 12.27 10.28 -9.06
C GLU A 50 11.97 9.64 -10.42
N GLU A 51 11.30 8.48 -10.43
CA GLU A 51 10.94 7.77 -11.66
C GLU A 51 9.76 8.38 -12.40
N LEU A 52 8.95 9.22 -11.74
CA LEU A 52 7.70 9.73 -12.32
C LEU A 52 7.94 10.54 -13.59
N ALA A 53 9.00 11.33 -13.65
CA ALA A 53 9.35 12.12 -14.83
C ALA A 53 9.67 11.23 -16.05
N TRP A 54 10.13 10.01 -15.82
CA TRP A 54 10.43 9.02 -16.86
C TRP A 54 9.21 8.15 -17.20
N LEU A 55 8.37 7.80 -16.23
CA LEU A 55 7.19 6.96 -16.44
C LEU A 55 6.05 7.73 -17.12
N TRP A 56 5.80 8.98 -16.71
CA TRP A 56 4.69 9.80 -17.17
C TRP A 56 4.62 9.96 -18.69
N PRO A 57 5.69 10.34 -19.40
CA PRO A 57 5.63 10.52 -20.85
C PRO A 57 5.32 9.24 -21.63
N ARG A 58 5.55 8.07 -21.01
CA ARG A 58 5.32 6.75 -21.63
C ARG A 58 3.87 6.32 -21.53
N ASN A 59 3.29 6.46 -20.36
CA ASN A 59 1.90 6.07 -20.10
C ASN A 59 1.32 6.89 -18.93
N PRO A 60 0.71 8.07 -19.21
CA PRO A 60 0.15 8.93 -18.18
C PRO A 60 -0.92 8.24 -17.31
N GLU A 61 -1.80 7.44 -17.92
CA GLU A 61 -2.89 6.75 -17.23
C GLU A 61 -2.35 5.68 -16.25
N ALA A 62 -1.45 4.83 -16.73
CA ALA A 62 -0.82 3.81 -15.89
C ALA A 62 0.01 4.46 -14.77
N THR A 63 0.75 5.54 -15.06
CA THR A 63 1.51 6.30 -14.05
C THR A 63 0.58 6.90 -13.00
N THR A 64 -0.56 7.48 -13.41
CA THR A 64 -1.57 8.02 -12.49
C THR A 64 -2.08 6.93 -11.55
N THR A 65 -2.41 5.77 -12.09
CA THR A 65 -2.90 4.62 -11.32
C THR A 65 -1.83 4.11 -10.34
N LEU A 66 -0.59 3.97 -10.82
CA LEU A 66 0.55 3.52 -10.02
C LEU A 66 0.82 4.46 -8.83
N VAL A 67 0.86 5.77 -9.08
CA VAL A 67 1.07 6.77 -8.01
C VAL A 67 -0.08 6.78 -7.01
N ARG A 68 -1.31 6.69 -7.49
CA ARG A 68 -2.48 6.59 -6.61
C ARG A 68 -2.40 5.38 -5.69
N HIS A 69 -2.00 4.22 -6.19
CA HIS A 69 -1.82 3.00 -5.40
C HIS A 69 -0.67 3.14 -4.40
N ALA A 70 0.48 3.69 -4.82
CA ALA A 70 1.61 3.91 -3.92
C ALA A 70 1.25 4.87 -2.77
N VAL A 71 0.61 5.99 -3.10
CA VAL A 71 0.14 6.96 -2.09
C VAL A 71 -0.90 6.33 -1.17
N ALA A 72 -1.85 5.54 -1.69
CA ALA A 72 -2.83 4.83 -0.87
C ALA A 72 -2.15 3.81 0.07
N THR A 73 -1.12 3.12 -0.41
CA THR A 73 -0.32 2.20 0.42
C THR A 73 0.35 2.95 1.59
N LEU A 74 0.95 4.11 1.33
CA LEU A 74 1.55 4.94 2.40
C LEU A 74 0.51 5.52 3.36
N LEU A 75 -0.72 5.77 2.90
CA LEU A 75 -1.82 6.25 3.73
C LEU A 75 -2.47 5.16 4.58
N SER A 76 -2.34 3.89 4.19
CA SER A 76 -3.10 2.78 4.77
C SER A 76 -2.94 2.60 6.28
N PRO A 77 -1.78 2.83 6.93
CA PRO A 77 -1.66 2.72 8.39
C PRO A 77 -2.40 3.81 9.17
N HIS A 78 -2.72 4.92 8.52
CA HIS A 78 -3.22 6.13 9.16
C HIS A 78 -4.74 6.27 9.10
N ASP A 79 -5.46 5.18 8.83
CA ASP A 79 -6.94 5.06 8.77
C ASP A 79 -7.63 6.14 7.90
N GLY A 80 -6.87 6.85 7.09
CA GLY A 80 -7.34 7.86 6.13
C GLY A 80 -7.68 9.23 6.72
N ASP A 81 -7.48 9.49 8.01
CA ASP A 81 -7.98 10.71 8.61
C ASP A 81 -6.93 11.80 8.88
N GLN A 82 -5.75 11.50 9.30
CA GLN A 82 -4.67 12.51 9.42
C GLN A 82 -3.30 11.84 9.49
N PHE A 83 -2.33 12.35 8.73
CA PHE A 83 -0.94 12.03 9.01
C PHE A 83 -0.54 12.59 10.37
N PRO A 84 0.10 11.79 11.24
CA PRO A 84 0.89 12.38 12.29
C PRO A 84 1.94 13.28 11.63
N THR A 85 2.01 14.52 12.03
CA THR A 85 2.96 15.49 11.50
C THR A 85 4.37 14.89 11.54
N LEU A 86 5.04 14.79 10.36
CA LEU A 86 6.43 14.36 10.22
C LEU A 86 6.72 12.85 10.46
N CYS A 87 5.85 11.94 10.06
CA CYS A 87 6.25 10.53 9.92
C CYS A 87 6.91 10.29 8.55
N HIS A 88 7.62 9.15 8.41
CA HIS A 88 8.29 8.78 7.17
C HIS A 88 7.33 8.75 5.98
N ASP A 89 6.14 8.18 6.16
CA ASP A 89 5.12 8.07 5.11
C ASP A 89 4.64 9.43 4.62
N SER A 90 4.44 10.39 5.54
CA SER A 90 4.04 11.75 5.17
C SER A 90 5.12 12.46 4.35
N ILE A 91 6.40 12.19 4.64
CA ILE A 91 7.53 12.71 3.87
C ILE A 91 7.52 12.12 2.45
N LEU A 92 7.34 10.81 2.32
CA LEU A 92 7.26 10.14 1.02
C LEU A 92 6.07 10.63 0.20
N VAL A 93 4.89 10.77 0.79
CA VAL A 93 3.72 11.32 0.10
C VAL A 93 3.96 12.75 -0.37
N ALA A 94 4.65 13.57 0.44
CA ALA A 94 5.04 14.91 0.03
C ALA A 94 6.08 14.92 -1.12
N GLN A 95 7.00 13.95 -1.15
CA GLN A 95 7.95 13.77 -2.25
C GLN A 95 7.22 13.38 -3.55
N PHE A 96 6.28 12.43 -3.49
CA PHE A 96 5.40 12.12 -4.62
C PHE A 96 4.65 13.35 -5.12
N GLY A 97 4.10 14.16 -4.22
CA GLY A 97 3.42 15.41 -4.58
C GLY A 97 4.32 16.40 -5.31
N ARG A 98 5.56 16.60 -4.85
CA ARG A 98 6.53 17.47 -5.51
C ARG A 98 6.90 16.96 -6.91
N ALA A 99 7.18 15.66 -7.03
CA ALA A 99 7.49 15.04 -8.31
C ALA A 99 6.29 15.15 -9.28
N TRP A 100 5.06 14.94 -8.78
CA TRP A 100 3.83 15.07 -9.54
C TRP A 100 3.63 16.47 -10.14
N TYR A 101 3.87 17.52 -9.37
CA TYR A 101 3.80 18.91 -9.86
C TYR A 101 4.90 19.25 -10.88
N GLY A 102 5.99 18.51 -10.88
CA GLY A 102 7.10 18.66 -11.83
C GLY A 102 6.93 17.89 -13.15
N LEU A 103 5.82 17.12 -13.32
CA LEU A 103 5.62 16.31 -14.51
C LEU A 103 5.46 17.19 -15.78
N PRO A 104 6.11 16.79 -16.89
CA PRO A 104 5.99 17.53 -18.16
C PRO A 104 4.60 17.33 -18.76
N THR A 105 4.11 18.35 -19.47
CA THR A 105 2.93 18.22 -20.31
C THR A 105 3.27 17.36 -21.54
N VAL A 106 2.51 16.31 -21.78
CA VAL A 106 2.71 15.39 -22.90
C VAL A 106 1.45 15.35 -23.74
N ARG A 107 1.53 15.72 -25.02
CA ARG A 107 0.46 15.61 -26.04
C ARG A 107 -0.90 16.16 -25.61
N GLY A 108 -0.92 17.20 -24.79
CA GLY A 108 -2.15 17.78 -24.25
C GLY A 108 -2.67 17.12 -22.97
N ASP A 109 -2.06 16.03 -22.54
CA ASP A 109 -2.35 15.43 -21.23
C ASP A 109 -1.80 16.34 -20.14
N VAL A 110 -2.67 16.71 -19.21
CA VAL A 110 -2.31 17.46 -18.02
C VAL A 110 -2.43 16.54 -16.84
N PRO A 111 -1.42 16.43 -15.95
CA PRO A 111 -1.54 15.62 -14.76
C PRO A 111 -2.76 16.03 -13.95
N MET A 112 -3.50 15.03 -13.47
CA MET A 112 -4.60 15.25 -12.53
C MET A 112 -4.12 16.13 -11.36
N PRO A 113 -4.92 17.08 -10.86
CA PRO A 113 -4.54 17.85 -9.68
C PRO A 113 -4.19 16.93 -8.52
N TRP A 114 -3.05 17.17 -7.87
CA TRP A 114 -2.55 16.32 -6.78
C TRP A 114 -3.59 16.08 -5.68
N LEU A 115 -4.34 17.11 -5.29
CA LEU A 115 -5.39 16.98 -4.28
C LEU A 115 -6.51 16.02 -4.69
N VAL A 116 -6.81 15.91 -5.99
CA VAL A 116 -7.81 14.94 -6.49
C VAL A 116 -7.24 13.53 -6.38
N LEU A 117 -5.98 13.31 -6.78
CA LEU A 117 -5.30 12.03 -6.64
C LEU A 117 -5.23 11.60 -5.17
N LEU A 118 -4.86 12.51 -4.28
CA LEU A 118 -4.80 12.26 -2.85
C LEU A 118 -6.16 11.87 -2.26
N ARG A 119 -7.23 12.58 -2.63
CA ARG A 119 -8.61 12.22 -2.21
C ARG A 119 -9.02 10.83 -2.72
N GLN A 120 -8.65 10.48 -3.94
CA GLN A 120 -8.92 9.14 -4.49
C GLN A 120 -8.15 8.06 -3.74
N ALA A 121 -6.88 8.32 -3.38
CA ALA A 121 -6.08 7.41 -2.57
C ALA A 121 -6.71 7.18 -1.18
N HIS A 122 -7.11 8.25 -0.49
CA HIS A 122 -7.85 8.15 0.77
C HIS A 122 -9.16 7.38 0.65
N ALA A 123 -9.94 7.64 -0.42
CA ALA A 123 -11.18 6.91 -0.67
C ALA A 123 -10.94 5.42 -0.88
N ALA A 124 -9.88 5.05 -1.61
CA ALA A 124 -9.51 3.66 -1.83
C ALA A 124 -9.16 2.94 -0.52
N VAL A 125 -8.37 3.58 0.34
CA VAL A 125 -8.02 3.04 1.67
C VAL A 125 -9.27 2.84 2.52
N ARG A 126 -10.13 3.86 2.62
CA ARG A 126 -11.39 3.75 3.40
C ARG A 126 -12.30 2.65 2.88
N SER A 127 -12.47 2.57 1.56
CA SER A 127 -13.28 1.51 0.94
C SER A 127 -12.72 0.12 1.23
N TRP A 128 -11.38 -0.02 1.24
CA TRP A 128 -10.74 -1.29 1.57
C TRP A 128 -10.98 -1.69 3.04
N TYR A 129 -10.85 -0.76 3.99
CA TYR A 129 -11.13 -1.03 5.41
C TYR A 129 -12.59 -1.40 5.69
N GLN A 130 -13.53 -0.90 4.87
CA GLN A 130 -14.95 -1.21 5.01
C GLN A 130 -15.29 -2.63 4.54
N GLN A 131 -14.37 -3.31 3.86
CA GLN A 131 -14.61 -4.69 3.44
C GLN A 131 -14.67 -5.62 4.66
N PRO A 132 -15.71 -6.48 4.75
CA PRO A 132 -15.84 -7.42 5.87
C PRO A 132 -14.58 -8.28 6.02
N GLY A 133 -14.09 -8.47 7.24
CA GLY A 133 -12.93 -9.31 7.53
C GLY A 133 -11.56 -8.66 7.40
N VAL A 134 -11.40 -7.53 6.71
CA VAL A 134 -10.09 -6.85 6.58
C VAL A 134 -9.48 -6.54 7.95
N ALA A 135 -10.27 -5.96 8.86
CA ALA A 135 -9.78 -5.63 10.20
C ALA A 135 -9.30 -6.87 10.97
N CYS A 136 -10.04 -7.98 10.89
CA CYS A 136 -9.67 -9.24 11.53
C CYS A 136 -8.38 -9.81 10.93
N THR A 137 -8.28 -9.83 9.59
CA THR A 137 -7.08 -10.31 8.89
C THR A 137 -5.86 -9.47 9.26
N LEU A 138 -5.98 -8.13 9.34
CA LEU A 138 -4.88 -7.26 9.74
C LEU A 138 -4.39 -7.53 11.16
N VAL A 139 -5.29 -7.79 12.09
CA VAL A 139 -4.93 -8.16 13.48
C VAL A 139 -4.16 -9.48 13.50
N GLN A 140 -4.58 -10.49 12.74
CA GLN A 140 -3.89 -11.77 12.64
C GLN A 140 -2.49 -11.61 12.03
N LEU A 141 -2.39 -10.88 10.90
CA LEU A 141 -1.10 -10.56 10.27
C LEU A 141 -0.17 -9.82 11.24
N ALA A 142 -0.68 -8.85 12.00
CA ALA A 142 0.08 -8.13 12.99
C ALA A 142 0.61 -9.03 14.12
N HIS A 143 -0.19 -10.01 14.57
CA HIS A 143 0.28 -10.99 15.55
C HIS A 143 1.39 -11.88 15.01
N HIS A 144 1.30 -12.32 13.75
CA HIS A 144 2.37 -13.07 13.10
C HIS A 144 3.65 -12.23 12.99
N LEU A 145 3.56 -11.00 12.48
CA LEU A 145 4.68 -10.08 12.36
C LEU A 145 5.34 -9.76 13.71
N ALA A 146 4.53 -9.49 14.75
CA ALA A 146 5.06 -9.20 16.07
C ALA A 146 5.83 -10.37 16.69
N ARG A 147 5.48 -11.62 16.33
CA ARG A 147 6.17 -12.83 16.81
C ARG A 147 7.42 -13.14 15.97
N ALA A 148 7.32 -12.99 14.64
CA ALA A 148 8.42 -13.31 13.73
C ALA A 148 9.54 -12.26 13.77
N GLY A 149 9.18 -10.98 13.98
CA GLY A 149 10.10 -9.85 13.89
C GLY A 149 10.53 -9.51 12.47
N THR A 150 10.69 -10.52 11.63
CA THR A 150 11.06 -10.38 10.20
C THR A 150 10.34 -11.45 9.40
N LEU A 151 9.82 -11.07 8.23
CA LEU A 151 9.32 -11.99 7.21
C LEU A 151 9.99 -11.67 5.89
N ASP A 152 10.42 -12.68 5.16
CA ASP A 152 10.86 -12.54 3.77
C ASP A 152 9.69 -12.56 2.79
N ALA A 153 9.99 -12.39 1.48
CA ALA A 153 8.99 -12.37 0.42
C ALA A 153 8.16 -13.66 0.34
N GLN A 154 8.77 -14.81 0.58
CA GLN A 154 8.10 -16.10 0.49
C GLN A 154 7.20 -16.32 1.70
N GLU A 155 7.68 -16.04 2.89
CA GLU A 155 6.94 -16.11 4.14
C GLU A 155 5.74 -15.16 4.13
N TRP A 156 5.94 -13.91 3.69
CA TRP A 156 4.84 -12.95 3.53
C TRP A 156 3.80 -13.45 2.53
N THR A 157 4.23 -13.93 1.37
CA THR A 157 3.30 -14.42 0.34
C THR A 157 2.48 -15.60 0.84
N ALA A 158 3.09 -16.55 1.55
CA ALA A 158 2.41 -17.69 2.12
C ALA A 158 1.39 -17.26 3.18
N LEU A 159 1.79 -16.36 4.09
CA LEU A 159 0.93 -15.81 5.13
C LEU A 159 -0.26 -15.04 4.54
N TRP A 160 -0.02 -14.17 3.56
CA TRP A 160 -1.05 -13.41 2.87
C TRP A 160 -2.06 -14.31 2.16
N GLN A 161 -1.59 -15.32 1.44
CA GLN A 161 -2.46 -16.28 0.76
C GLN A 161 -3.29 -17.11 1.73
N CYS A 162 -2.74 -17.46 2.88
CA CYS A 162 -3.46 -18.19 3.91
C CYS A 162 -4.57 -17.33 4.54
N GLU A 163 -4.23 -16.18 5.08
CA GLU A 163 -5.16 -15.34 5.85
C GLU A 163 -6.17 -14.63 4.94
N TYR A 164 -5.70 -13.98 3.87
CA TYR A 164 -6.57 -13.29 2.91
C TYR A 164 -7.38 -14.26 2.05
N GLY A 165 -6.80 -15.38 1.65
CA GLY A 165 -7.49 -16.43 0.90
C GLY A 165 -8.58 -17.11 1.73
N GLN A 166 -8.39 -17.27 3.04
CA GLN A 166 -9.45 -17.77 3.95
C GLN A 166 -10.60 -16.76 4.03
N TRP A 167 -10.26 -15.49 4.20
CA TRP A 167 -11.26 -14.42 4.25
C TRP A 167 -12.08 -14.33 2.97
N LEU A 168 -11.44 -14.35 1.79
CA LEU A 168 -12.14 -14.34 0.49
C LEU A 168 -13.13 -15.49 0.39
N ARG A 169 -12.76 -16.69 0.81
CA ARG A 169 -13.66 -17.86 0.80
C ARG A 169 -14.85 -17.71 1.74
N GLN A 170 -14.66 -17.05 2.88
CA GLN A 170 -15.72 -16.83 3.87
C GLN A 170 -16.64 -15.67 3.52
N SER A 171 -16.12 -14.66 2.79
CA SER A 171 -16.86 -13.45 2.45
C SER A 171 -17.60 -13.53 1.12
N THR A 172 -17.30 -14.53 0.29
CA THR A 172 -17.96 -14.73 -1.01
C THR A 172 -19.21 -15.58 -0.80
N PRO A 173 -20.43 -15.04 -0.99
CA PRO A 173 -21.66 -15.85 -0.96
C PRO A 173 -21.55 -16.96 -1.98
N ALA A 174 -22.01 -18.16 -1.62
CA ALA A 174 -22.07 -19.29 -2.57
C ALA A 174 -22.86 -18.86 -3.83
N GLY A 175 -22.16 -18.64 -4.94
CA GLY A 175 -22.74 -18.19 -6.22
C GLY A 175 -22.27 -16.82 -6.72
N ALA A 176 -21.46 -16.07 -5.99
CA ALA A 176 -20.86 -14.85 -6.49
C ALA A 176 -19.58 -15.18 -7.29
N SER A 177 -19.46 -14.61 -8.49
CA SER A 177 -18.24 -14.71 -9.31
C SER A 177 -17.04 -14.15 -8.55
N THR A 178 -15.93 -14.85 -8.56
CA THR A 178 -14.65 -14.43 -7.99
C THR A 178 -14.32 -13.01 -8.47
N PRO A 179 -13.99 -12.07 -7.57
CA PRO A 179 -13.57 -10.73 -7.99
C PRO A 179 -12.34 -10.85 -8.91
N PRO A 180 -12.20 -9.97 -9.92
CA PRO A 180 -11.09 -10.03 -10.84
C PRO A 180 -9.76 -9.96 -10.09
N MET A 181 -8.86 -10.88 -10.39
CA MET A 181 -7.48 -10.83 -9.94
C MET A 181 -6.88 -9.47 -10.30
N PRO A 182 -6.06 -8.85 -9.43
CA PRO A 182 -5.39 -7.61 -9.76
C PRO A 182 -4.62 -7.79 -11.07
N LEU A 183 -4.79 -6.83 -11.98
CA LEU A 183 -4.11 -6.76 -13.27
C LEU A 183 -2.59 -6.93 -13.05
N ARG A 184 -2.03 -8.02 -13.56
CA ARG A 184 -0.58 -8.13 -13.72
C ARG A 184 -0.16 -7.02 -14.69
N ILE A 185 0.50 -6.02 -14.18
CA ILE A 185 1.21 -5.05 -15.01
C ILE A 185 2.47 -5.77 -15.49
N ASP A 186 2.44 -6.25 -16.73
CA ASP A 186 3.61 -6.85 -17.36
C ASP A 186 4.60 -5.71 -17.67
N THR A 187 5.64 -5.57 -16.84
CA THR A 187 6.67 -4.53 -16.98
C THR A 187 7.77 -4.92 -17.98
N ARG A 188 7.54 -5.98 -18.80
CA ARG A 188 8.49 -6.43 -19.83
C ARG A 188 8.02 -6.04 -21.22
N SER A 189 8.47 -4.89 -21.68
CA SER A 189 8.74 -4.59 -23.10
C SER A 189 9.55 -3.31 -23.25
#